data_0b3e8df2ce48f02b46f34a858f6c17d7
#
_entry.id   0b3e8df2ce48f02b46f34a858f6c17d7
#
_cell.length_a   1.000
_cell.length_b   1.000
_cell.length_c   1.000
_cell.angle_alpha   90.00
_cell.angle_beta   90.00
_cell.angle_gamma   90.00
#
_symmetry.space_group_name_H-M   'P 1'
#
loop_
_entity.id
_entity.type
_entity.pdbx_description
1 polymer ?
#
loop_
_entity_poly.entity_id
_entity_poly.type
_entity_poly.pdbx_seq_one_letter_code
_entity_poly.pdbx_strand_id
1 'polypeptide(L)'
;MIFSDLLNSPAFVIHVPELAPERGKQLNINLSNAGYTNINIFRGVNGIKQDEVEDALNIFGNPKFDIYCSKGNIGCNLSMLKVFKHIVDNKIPIATIFEDDIVFHPEWSTIAPKFYKNTPKNFDILYMGNQIEECCTINNVPRINKKSCFCMHSIVVSLKGASKLLNLVLNWNYKSNNAYKCMGWLATGITNCDIIIKNTQQLILEKKINPNTLIWYCWNGTKNQCEYNKLPLITNSSCRNTGLVFQNDNFVSLSKI
;
A
#
# COMPACT_ATOMS: atom_id res chain seq x y z
N MET A 1 22.30 0.15 -0.70
CA MET A 1 21.31 0.37 -1.79
C MET A 1 21.09 1.86 -1.92
N ILE A 2 21.36 2.43 -3.08
CA ILE A 2 21.10 3.83 -3.44
C ILE A 2 19.74 3.96 -4.11
N PHE A 3 19.29 5.17 -4.39
CA PHE A 3 17.93 5.39 -4.94
C PHE A 3 17.76 4.80 -6.35
N SER A 4 18.80 4.84 -7.18
CA SER A 4 18.78 4.20 -8.51
C SER A 4 18.61 2.68 -8.43
N ASP A 5 19.13 2.03 -7.39
CA ASP A 5 18.91 0.58 -7.20
C ASP A 5 17.43 0.27 -6.97
N LEU A 6 16.71 1.16 -6.24
CA LEU A 6 15.28 1.05 -6.06
C LEU A 6 14.53 1.20 -7.40
N LEU A 7 14.89 2.20 -8.21
CA LEU A 7 14.24 2.45 -9.50
C LEU A 7 14.48 1.32 -10.51
N ASN A 8 15.60 0.60 -10.39
CA ASN A 8 15.94 -0.56 -11.21
C ASN A 8 15.38 -1.89 -10.65
N SER A 9 14.90 -1.89 -9.40
CA SER A 9 14.26 -3.08 -8.83
C SER A 9 12.87 -3.31 -9.45
N PRO A 10 12.30 -4.53 -9.37
CA PRO A 10 10.97 -4.78 -9.89
C PRO A 10 9.92 -3.81 -9.29
N ALA A 11 9.17 -3.18 -10.18
CA ALA A 11 8.00 -2.36 -9.86
C ALA A 11 6.76 -3.10 -10.37
N PHE A 12 5.95 -3.63 -9.46
CA PHE A 12 4.70 -4.31 -9.77
C PHE A 12 3.55 -3.32 -9.72
N VAL A 13 2.79 -3.20 -10.80
CA VAL A 13 1.57 -2.39 -10.84
C VAL A 13 0.37 -3.32 -10.86
N ILE A 14 -0.41 -3.32 -9.81
CA ILE A 14 -1.64 -4.10 -9.73
C ILE A 14 -2.69 -3.43 -10.62
N HIS A 15 -3.16 -4.15 -11.64
CA HIS A 15 -4.11 -3.63 -12.61
C HIS A 15 -5.12 -4.69 -13.02
N VAL A 16 -6.39 -4.29 -13.13
CA VAL A 16 -7.51 -5.13 -13.63
C VAL A 16 -8.05 -4.47 -14.91
N PRO A 17 -7.53 -4.85 -16.09
CA PRO A 17 -7.81 -4.14 -17.35
C PRO A 17 -9.30 -4.03 -17.70
N GLU A 18 -10.10 -5.00 -17.32
CA GLU A 18 -11.54 -5.04 -17.62
C GLU A 18 -12.33 -4.01 -16.80
N LEU A 19 -11.82 -3.62 -15.64
CA LEU A 19 -12.47 -2.65 -14.76
C LEU A 19 -12.02 -1.21 -15.05
N ALA A 20 -10.78 -1.03 -15.54
CA ALA A 20 -10.21 0.29 -15.75
C ALA A 20 -9.19 0.31 -16.92
N PRO A 21 -9.61 0.04 -18.17
CA PRO A 21 -8.68 -0.11 -19.30
C PRO A 21 -7.86 1.16 -19.59
N GLU A 22 -8.39 2.34 -19.27
CA GLU A 22 -7.74 3.64 -19.47
C GLU A 22 -6.55 3.84 -18.54
N ARG A 23 -6.57 3.27 -17.33
CA ARG A 23 -5.52 3.44 -16.33
C ARG A 23 -4.21 2.79 -16.80
N GLY A 24 -4.28 1.60 -17.41
CA GLY A 24 -3.09 0.86 -17.87
C GLY A 24 -2.24 1.62 -18.87
N LYS A 25 -2.85 2.46 -19.73
CA LYS A 25 -2.12 3.25 -20.74
C LYS A 25 -1.25 4.34 -20.11
N GLN A 26 -1.76 4.99 -19.09
CA GLN A 26 -1.06 6.11 -18.43
C GLN A 26 0.03 5.64 -17.47
N LEU A 27 -0.09 4.44 -16.91
CA LEU A 27 0.81 3.92 -15.89
C LEU A 27 2.26 3.80 -16.33
N ASN A 28 2.50 3.17 -17.49
CA ASN A 28 3.85 3.00 -18.02
C ASN A 28 4.54 4.35 -18.23
N ILE A 29 3.79 5.35 -18.71
CA ILE A 29 4.30 6.71 -18.91
C ILE A 29 4.68 7.34 -17.56
N ASN A 30 3.78 7.27 -16.59
CA ASN A 30 4.01 7.87 -15.27
C ASN A 30 5.21 7.23 -14.57
N LEU A 31 5.32 5.91 -14.59
CA LEU A 31 6.41 5.18 -13.95
C LEU A 31 7.76 5.41 -14.66
N SER A 32 7.77 5.37 -16.00
CA SER A 32 8.98 5.66 -16.77
C SER A 32 9.47 7.10 -16.54
N ASN A 33 8.55 8.07 -16.48
CA ASN A 33 8.88 9.45 -16.16
C ASN A 33 9.41 9.61 -14.71
N ALA A 34 8.96 8.75 -13.80
CA ALA A 34 9.49 8.70 -12.43
C ALA A 34 10.85 7.97 -12.34
N GLY A 35 11.34 7.39 -13.44
CA GLY A 35 12.64 6.75 -13.54
C GLY A 35 12.66 5.24 -13.28
N TYR A 36 11.51 4.59 -13.13
CA TYR A 36 11.45 3.13 -13.02
C TYR A 36 11.77 2.47 -14.35
N THR A 37 12.67 1.46 -14.32
CA THR A 37 13.14 0.76 -15.53
C THR A 37 12.65 -0.68 -15.62
N ASN A 38 12.24 -1.29 -14.52
CA ASN A 38 11.77 -2.67 -14.45
C ASN A 38 10.29 -2.71 -14.04
N ILE A 39 9.43 -2.27 -14.97
CA ILE A 39 7.98 -2.14 -14.75
C ILE A 39 7.27 -3.43 -15.14
N ASN A 40 6.49 -3.97 -14.24
CA ASN A 40 5.73 -5.20 -14.41
C ASN A 40 4.26 -4.95 -14.13
N ILE A 41 3.42 -4.99 -15.14
CA ILE A 41 1.96 -4.94 -14.95
C ILE A 41 1.52 -6.29 -14.38
N PHE A 42 1.09 -6.27 -13.14
CA PHE A 42 0.66 -7.46 -12.41
C PHE A 42 -0.86 -7.59 -12.51
N ARG A 43 -1.32 -8.67 -13.12
CA ARG A 43 -2.76 -8.94 -13.28
C ARG A 43 -3.41 -9.04 -11.90
N GLY A 44 -4.24 -8.06 -11.55
CA GLY A 44 -5.05 -8.06 -10.34
C GLY A 44 -6.21 -9.07 -10.43
N VAL A 45 -6.78 -9.42 -9.30
CA VAL A 45 -7.97 -10.26 -9.19
C VAL A 45 -9.21 -9.38 -9.39
N ASN A 46 -10.05 -9.74 -10.35
CA ASN A 46 -11.34 -9.09 -10.50
C ASN A 46 -12.31 -9.63 -9.44
N GLY A 47 -12.54 -8.87 -8.38
CA GLY A 47 -13.40 -9.29 -7.27
C GLY A 47 -14.88 -9.50 -7.64
N ILE A 48 -15.32 -9.05 -8.83
CA ILE A 48 -16.68 -9.29 -9.34
C ILE A 48 -16.80 -10.69 -9.94
N LYS A 49 -15.70 -11.22 -10.49
CA LYS A 49 -15.65 -12.53 -11.12
C LYS A 49 -15.39 -13.62 -10.08
N GLN A 50 -16.38 -14.43 -9.84
CA GLN A 50 -16.35 -15.48 -8.81
C GLN A 50 -15.24 -16.50 -9.05
N ASP A 51 -15.04 -16.91 -10.29
CA ASP A 51 -13.98 -17.83 -10.72
C ASP A 51 -12.57 -17.32 -10.40
N GLU A 52 -12.28 -16.04 -10.73
CA GLU A 52 -11.00 -15.43 -10.39
C GLU A 52 -10.76 -15.33 -8.88
N VAL A 53 -11.84 -15.07 -8.11
CA VAL A 53 -11.77 -15.02 -6.64
C VAL A 53 -11.50 -16.41 -6.07
N GLU A 54 -12.21 -17.45 -6.54
CA GLU A 54 -12.04 -18.83 -6.08
C GLU A 54 -10.62 -19.34 -6.39
N ASP A 55 -10.14 -19.13 -7.61
CA ASP A 55 -8.78 -19.50 -7.98
C ASP A 55 -7.73 -18.81 -7.09
N ALA A 56 -7.91 -17.52 -6.81
CA ALA A 56 -7.02 -16.81 -5.93
C ALA A 56 -7.10 -17.30 -4.47
N LEU A 57 -8.29 -17.60 -3.96
CA LEU A 57 -8.48 -18.18 -2.62
C LEU A 57 -7.80 -19.53 -2.48
N ASN A 58 -7.91 -20.40 -3.49
CA ASN A 58 -7.28 -21.72 -3.50
C ASN A 58 -5.75 -21.63 -3.34
N ILE A 59 -5.10 -20.62 -3.94
CA ILE A 59 -3.65 -20.38 -3.78
C ILE A 59 -3.26 -20.19 -2.31
N PHE A 60 -4.16 -19.66 -1.48
CA PHE A 60 -3.88 -19.31 -0.08
C PHE A 60 -4.54 -20.25 0.93
N GLY A 61 -5.09 -21.39 0.50
CA GLY A 61 -5.75 -22.35 1.39
C GLY A 61 -7.15 -21.91 1.83
N ASN A 62 -7.85 -21.18 0.99
CA ASN A 62 -9.21 -20.69 1.20
C ASN A 62 -9.41 -19.88 2.48
N PRO A 63 -8.66 -18.80 2.69
CA PRO A 63 -8.89 -17.92 3.82
C PRO A 63 -10.30 -17.31 3.75
N LYS A 64 -10.91 -17.12 4.91
CA LYS A 64 -12.24 -16.49 4.98
C LYS A 64 -12.09 -14.97 5.04
N PHE A 65 -12.78 -14.27 4.16
CA PHE A 65 -12.94 -12.82 4.23
C PHE A 65 -14.10 -12.43 5.16
N ASP A 66 -14.02 -11.23 5.70
CA ASP A 66 -15.10 -10.65 6.46
C ASP A 66 -16.33 -10.44 5.57
N ILE A 67 -17.50 -10.73 6.10
CA ILE A 67 -18.79 -10.59 5.40
C ILE A 67 -19.09 -9.15 4.94
N TYR A 68 -18.42 -8.17 5.53
CA TYR A 68 -18.56 -6.75 5.18
C TYR A 68 -17.58 -6.29 4.09
N CYS A 69 -16.69 -7.18 3.61
CA CYS A 69 -15.80 -6.85 2.51
C CYS A 69 -16.60 -6.74 1.20
N SER A 70 -16.51 -5.60 0.52
CA SER A 70 -17.02 -5.49 -0.85
C SER A 70 -16.23 -6.39 -1.80
N LYS A 71 -16.82 -6.72 -2.95
CA LYS A 71 -16.14 -7.50 -3.99
C LYS A 71 -14.85 -6.83 -4.45
N GLY A 72 -14.85 -5.51 -4.61
CA GLY A 72 -13.66 -4.74 -4.93
C GLY A 72 -12.57 -4.85 -3.86
N ASN A 73 -12.95 -4.79 -2.57
CA ASN A 73 -12.00 -5.00 -1.48
C ASN A 73 -11.41 -6.41 -1.48
N ILE A 74 -12.21 -7.44 -1.74
CA ILE A 74 -11.73 -8.82 -1.84
C ILE A 74 -10.72 -8.93 -2.99
N GLY A 75 -11.04 -8.40 -4.17
CA GLY A 75 -10.15 -8.39 -5.33
C GLY A 75 -8.82 -7.66 -5.05
N CYS A 76 -8.87 -6.49 -4.42
CA CYS A 76 -7.70 -5.72 -4.02
C CYS A 76 -6.81 -6.51 -3.04
N ASN A 77 -7.41 -7.09 -2.00
CA ASN A 77 -6.67 -7.88 -1.00
C ASN A 77 -6.00 -9.11 -1.61
N LEU A 78 -6.73 -9.88 -2.42
CA LEU A 78 -6.19 -11.06 -3.10
C LEU A 78 -5.08 -10.69 -4.08
N SER A 79 -5.22 -9.56 -4.79
CA SER A 79 -4.18 -9.05 -5.67
C SER A 79 -2.90 -8.73 -4.91
N MET A 80 -3.02 -8.03 -3.79
CA MET A 80 -1.87 -7.68 -2.95
C MET A 80 -1.20 -8.93 -2.38
N LEU A 81 -1.97 -9.91 -1.88
CA LEU A 81 -1.44 -11.20 -1.41
C LEU A 81 -0.71 -11.96 -2.51
N LYS A 82 -1.24 -11.97 -3.75
CA LYS A 82 -0.56 -12.58 -4.92
C LYS A 82 0.79 -11.91 -5.20
N VAL A 83 0.88 -10.57 -5.11
CA VAL A 83 2.16 -9.88 -5.29
C VAL A 83 3.14 -10.22 -4.17
N PHE A 84 2.70 -10.25 -2.90
CA PHE A 84 3.57 -10.67 -1.79
C PHE A 84 4.07 -12.10 -1.99
N LYS A 85 3.17 -13.02 -2.38
CA LYS A 85 3.54 -14.40 -2.68
C LYS A 85 4.55 -14.47 -3.83
N HIS A 86 4.33 -13.74 -4.91
CA HIS A 86 5.25 -13.67 -6.04
C HIS A 86 6.65 -13.19 -5.63
N ILE A 87 6.73 -12.17 -4.77
CA ILE A 87 8.01 -11.68 -4.23
C ILE A 87 8.71 -12.78 -3.43
N VAL A 88 7.97 -13.50 -2.59
CA VAL A 88 8.52 -14.59 -1.74
C VAL A 88 8.97 -15.77 -2.58
N ASP A 89 8.14 -16.26 -3.49
CA ASP A 89 8.41 -17.44 -4.31
C ASP A 89 9.63 -17.23 -5.23
N ASN A 90 9.77 -16.02 -5.78
CA ASN A 90 10.88 -15.66 -6.67
C ASN A 90 12.08 -15.05 -5.93
N LYS A 91 12.05 -15.02 -4.59
CA LYS A 91 13.14 -14.51 -3.73
C LYS A 91 13.60 -13.10 -4.12
N ILE A 92 12.65 -12.23 -4.49
CA ILE A 92 12.94 -10.85 -4.92
C ILE A 92 13.39 -10.04 -3.71
N PRO A 93 14.65 -9.53 -3.68
CA PRO A 93 15.19 -8.89 -2.48
C PRO A 93 14.42 -7.66 -2.03
N ILE A 94 13.94 -6.87 -3.01
CA ILE A 94 13.14 -5.66 -2.83
C ILE A 94 12.28 -5.44 -4.06
N ALA A 95 11.07 -4.97 -3.87
CA ALA A 95 10.15 -4.59 -4.94
C ALA A 95 9.34 -3.36 -4.55
N THR A 96 8.97 -2.57 -5.55
CA THR A 96 7.94 -1.53 -5.38
C THR A 96 6.59 -2.08 -5.84
N ILE A 97 5.53 -1.76 -5.14
CA ILE A 97 4.16 -2.15 -5.48
C ILE A 97 3.32 -0.88 -5.61
N PHE A 98 2.59 -0.78 -6.70
CA PHE A 98 1.70 0.33 -7.00
C PHE A 98 0.28 -0.16 -7.30
N GLU A 99 -0.71 0.65 -6.94
CA GLU A 99 -2.05 0.57 -7.53
C GLU A 99 -2.07 1.30 -8.88
N ASP A 100 -3.09 1.07 -9.69
CA ASP A 100 -3.14 1.57 -11.07
C ASP A 100 -3.66 3.01 -11.20
N ASP A 101 -3.94 3.69 -10.11
CA ASP A 101 -4.44 5.07 -10.06
C ASP A 101 -3.46 6.05 -9.43
N ILE A 102 -2.16 5.76 -9.47
CA ILE A 102 -1.14 6.60 -8.84
C ILE A 102 -0.67 7.75 -9.73
N VAL A 103 -0.29 8.83 -9.06
CA VAL A 103 0.46 9.96 -9.63
C VAL A 103 1.63 10.32 -8.73
N PHE A 104 2.74 10.74 -9.34
CA PHE A 104 3.93 11.15 -8.62
C PHE A 104 3.92 12.65 -8.32
N HIS A 105 4.56 13.03 -7.21
CA HIS A 105 4.80 14.43 -6.89
C HIS A 105 5.55 15.12 -8.04
N PRO A 106 5.21 16.36 -8.43
CA PRO A 106 5.87 17.05 -9.53
C PRO A 106 7.40 17.15 -9.38
N GLU A 107 7.90 17.28 -8.14
CA GLU A 107 9.32 17.32 -7.83
C GLU A 107 9.87 15.95 -7.42
N TRP A 108 9.25 14.85 -7.83
CA TRP A 108 9.66 13.51 -7.46
C TRP A 108 11.15 13.26 -7.65
N SER A 109 11.69 13.58 -8.82
CA SER A 109 13.09 13.35 -9.19
C SER A 109 14.09 14.06 -8.26
N THR A 110 13.70 15.18 -7.67
CA THR A 110 14.53 16.00 -6.76
C THR A 110 14.37 15.58 -5.31
N ILE A 111 13.15 15.21 -4.91
CA ILE A 111 12.80 15.00 -3.49
C ILE A 111 12.94 13.53 -3.09
N ALA A 112 12.52 12.58 -3.93
CA ALA A 112 12.54 11.16 -3.60
C ALA A 112 13.94 10.62 -3.25
N PRO A 113 15.03 11.00 -3.95
CA PRO A 113 16.37 10.60 -3.56
C PRO A 113 16.75 11.01 -2.13
N LYS A 114 16.31 12.21 -1.69
CA LYS A 114 16.59 12.73 -0.33
C LYS A 114 15.84 11.92 0.72
N PHE A 115 14.56 11.60 0.47
CA PHE A 115 13.77 10.72 1.34
C PHE A 115 14.38 9.34 1.44
N TYR A 116 14.72 8.76 0.29
CA TYR A 116 15.30 7.42 0.26
C TYR A 116 16.67 7.36 0.96
N LYS A 117 17.51 8.37 0.78
CA LYS A 117 18.80 8.48 1.47
C LYS A 117 18.63 8.44 3.00
N ASN A 118 17.61 9.13 3.51
CA ASN A 118 17.34 9.25 4.94
C ASN A 118 16.51 8.08 5.51
N THR A 119 15.96 7.22 4.65
CA THR A 119 15.17 6.05 5.07
C THR A 119 16.10 4.96 5.62
N PRO A 120 15.88 4.47 6.85
CA PRO A 120 16.60 3.31 7.36
C PRO A 120 16.40 2.09 6.45
N LYS A 121 17.46 1.32 6.18
CA LYS A 121 17.44 0.24 5.18
C LYS A 121 16.95 -1.10 5.71
N ASN A 122 16.62 -1.18 6.98
CA ASN A 122 16.12 -2.39 7.64
C ASN A 122 14.59 -2.50 7.66
N PHE A 123 13.88 -1.83 6.76
CA PHE A 123 12.43 -1.88 6.72
C PHE A 123 11.90 -3.20 6.13
N ASP A 124 10.74 -3.61 6.60
CA ASP A 124 9.90 -4.63 5.99
C ASP A 124 8.99 -3.99 4.92
N ILE A 125 8.45 -2.79 5.22
CA ILE A 125 7.61 -1.98 4.33
C ILE A 125 7.96 -0.49 4.45
N LEU A 126 8.02 0.19 3.31
CA LEU A 126 8.19 1.63 3.19
C LEU A 126 7.01 2.22 2.40
N TYR A 127 6.26 3.10 3.00
CA TYR A 127 5.19 3.84 2.34
C TYR A 127 5.75 5.08 1.66
N MET A 128 5.68 5.13 0.34
CA MET A 128 6.03 6.32 -0.44
C MET A 128 4.84 7.26 -0.62
N GLY A 129 3.64 6.71 -0.53
CA GLY A 129 2.37 7.41 -0.42
C GLY A 129 1.48 6.69 0.59
N ASN A 130 0.74 7.44 1.38
CA ASN A 130 -0.11 6.89 2.43
C ASN A 130 -1.21 7.87 2.82
N GLN A 131 -2.18 7.38 3.60
CA GLN A 131 -3.15 8.21 4.28
C GLN A 131 -2.87 8.17 5.78
N ILE A 132 -2.83 9.33 6.41
CA ILE A 132 -2.73 9.48 7.87
C ILE A 132 -3.90 10.31 8.37
N GLU A 133 -4.37 10.01 9.59
CA GLU A 133 -5.54 10.68 10.18
C GLU A 133 -5.25 12.12 10.62
N GLU A 134 -3.98 12.45 10.82
CA GLU A 134 -3.56 13.79 11.26
C GLU A 134 -2.90 14.55 10.14
N CYS A 135 -3.45 15.72 9.79
CA CYS A 135 -2.75 16.71 8.99
C CYS A 135 -1.51 17.19 9.76
N CYS A 136 -0.34 16.74 9.35
CA CYS A 136 0.90 17.28 9.86
C CYS A 136 1.14 18.63 9.19
N THR A 137 1.07 19.72 9.94
CA THR A 137 1.67 21.00 9.56
C THR A 137 3.18 20.79 9.44
N ILE A 138 3.70 20.79 8.23
CA ILE A 138 5.05 20.30 7.97
C ILE A 138 5.91 21.45 7.48
N ASN A 139 7.01 21.65 8.17
CA ASN A 139 8.16 22.38 7.65
C ASN A 139 8.79 21.56 6.51
N ASN A 140 9.28 22.20 5.45
CA ASN A 140 9.83 21.60 4.22
C ASN A 140 11.00 20.60 4.41
N VAL A 141 11.05 19.88 5.52
CA VAL A 141 12.05 18.86 5.81
C VAL A 141 11.42 17.48 5.62
N PRO A 142 12.00 16.61 4.78
CA PRO A 142 11.57 15.24 4.64
C PRO A 142 11.53 14.55 6.00
N ARG A 143 10.37 14.14 6.46
CA ARG A 143 10.24 13.39 7.70
C ARG A 143 9.91 11.95 7.39
N ILE A 144 10.70 11.08 7.96
CA ILE A 144 10.43 9.65 7.97
C ILE A 144 9.79 9.34 9.32
N ASN A 145 8.53 8.98 9.30
CA ASN A 145 7.75 8.73 10.51
C ASN A 145 7.50 7.25 10.73
N LYS A 146 7.40 6.87 12.01
CA LYS A 146 6.78 5.63 12.49
C LYS A 146 5.41 5.91 13.06
N LYS A 147 4.49 6.45 12.25
CA LYS A 147 3.07 6.50 12.60
C LYS A 147 2.35 5.32 11.96
N SER A 148 1.18 4.95 12.44
CA SER A 148 0.36 3.96 11.73
C SER A 148 -0.10 4.56 10.40
N CYS A 149 0.23 3.87 9.30
CA CYS A 149 -0.05 4.29 7.94
C CYS A 149 -1.21 3.49 7.37
N PHE A 150 -2.03 4.16 6.58
CA PHE A 150 -3.18 3.60 5.89
C PHE A 150 -3.01 3.74 4.38
N CYS A 151 -3.64 2.85 3.61
CA CYS A 151 -3.51 2.72 2.16
C CYS A 151 -2.13 2.27 1.68
N MET A 152 -2.14 1.32 0.77
CA MET A 152 -0.94 0.70 0.21
C MET A 152 -0.77 0.99 -1.29
N HIS A 153 -1.33 2.11 -1.77
CA HIS A 153 -1.29 2.47 -3.19
C HIS A 153 0.13 2.66 -3.73
N SER A 154 1.12 2.86 -2.85
CA SER A 154 2.53 2.99 -3.23
C SER A 154 3.44 2.58 -2.07
N ILE A 155 3.97 1.37 -2.14
CA ILE A 155 4.83 0.81 -1.10
C ILE A 155 6.08 0.17 -1.70
N VAL A 156 7.17 0.19 -0.93
CA VAL A 156 8.36 -0.63 -1.19
C VAL A 156 8.39 -1.75 -0.15
N VAL A 157 8.58 -2.97 -0.59
CA VAL A 157 8.58 -4.15 0.29
C VAL A 157 9.86 -4.93 0.12
N SER A 158 10.53 -5.26 1.23
CA SER A 158 11.65 -6.20 1.22
C SER A 158 11.14 -7.65 1.14
N LEU A 159 11.98 -8.59 0.70
CA LEU A 159 11.65 -10.03 0.71
C LEU A 159 11.17 -10.49 2.09
N LYS A 160 11.89 -10.08 3.14
CA LYS A 160 11.51 -10.37 4.53
C LYS A 160 10.17 -9.74 4.88
N GLY A 161 9.94 -8.50 4.41
CA GLY A 161 8.67 -7.79 4.59
C GLY A 161 7.52 -8.50 3.91
N ALA A 162 7.66 -8.89 2.65
CA ALA A 162 6.65 -9.63 1.92
C ALA A 162 6.25 -10.94 2.63
N SER A 163 7.23 -11.70 3.13
CA SER A 163 6.97 -12.92 3.90
C SER A 163 6.22 -12.64 5.20
N LYS A 164 6.60 -11.59 5.93
CA LYS A 164 5.90 -11.19 7.16
C LYS A 164 4.48 -10.71 6.89
N LEU A 165 4.28 -9.88 5.85
CA LEU A 165 2.97 -9.34 5.48
C LEU A 165 2.02 -10.47 5.04
N LEU A 166 2.51 -11.38 4.22
CA LEU A 166 1.75 -12.55 3.80
C LEU A 166 1.30 -13.39 5.00
N ASN A 167 2.23 -13.74 5.88
CA ASN A 167 1.93 -14.49 7.10
C ASN A 167 0.99 -13.74 8.05
N LEU A 168 1.20 -12.43 8.21
CA LEU A 168 0.38 -11.59 9.07
C LEU A 168 -1.09 -11.57 8.60
N VAL A 169 -1.32 -11.39 7.31
CA VAL A 169 -2.68 -11.29 6.76
C VAL A 169 -3.38 -12.65 6.75
N LEU A 170 -2.70 -13.72 6.32
CA LEU A 170 -3.30 -15.05 6.22
C LEU A 170 -3.58 -15.69 7.58
N ASN A 171 -2.76 -15.40 8.59
CA ASN A 171 -2.92 -15.93 9.95
C ASN A 171 -3.56 -14.92 10.90
N TRP A 172 -4.18 -13.86 10.38
CA TRP A 172 -4.84 -12.88 11.21
C TRP A 172 -5.99 -13.52 12.02
N ASN A 173 -5.81 -13.57 13.32
CA ASN A 173 -6.82 -14.10 14.24
C ASN A 173 -7.42 -12.96 15.08
N TYR A 174 -8.58 -12.52 14.67
CA TYR A 174 -9.32 -11.47 15.35
C TYR A 174 -9.61 -11.78 16.83
N LYS A 175 -9.92 -13.04 17.16
CA LYS A 175 -10.34 -13.43 18.50
C LYS A 175 -9.25 -13.27 19.57
N SER A 176 -7.99 -13.31 19.16
CA SER A 176 -6.84 -13.16 20.09
C SER A 176 -6.45 -11.71 20.36
N ASN A 177 -6.91 -10.76 19.55
CA ASN A 177 -6.51 -9.35 19.64
C ASN A 177 -7.65 -8.50 20.22
N ASN A 178 -7.66 -8.32 21.54
CA ASN A 178 -8.63 -7.46 22.27
C ASN A 178 -8.71 -6.00 21.78
N ALA A 179 -7.78 -5.55 20.92
CA ALA A 179 -7.72 -4.19 20.38
C ALA A 179 -8.93 -3.81 19.51
N TYR A 180 -9.64 -4.78 18.91
CA TYR A 180 -10.80 -4.52 18.04
C TYR A 180 -12.11 -4.26 18.79
N LYS A 181 -12.21 -4.62 20.06
CA LYS A 181 -13.40 -4.31 20.86
C LYS A 181 -13.71 -2.81 20.91
N CYS A 182 -12.69 -1.97 20.67
CA CYS A 182 -12.85 -0.51 20.70
C CYS A 182 -13.50 0.07 19.43
N MET A 183 -13.55 -0.67 18.31
CA MET A 183 -14.07 -0.16 17.03
C MET A 183 -15.46 -0.67 16.66
N GLY A 184 -16.11 -1.48 17.50
CA GLY A 184 -17.48 -1.96 17.28
C GLY A 184 -17.65 -2.91 16.08
N TRP A 185 -16.58 -3.36 15.47
CA TRP A 185 -16.59 -4.22 14.29
C TRP A 185 -16.31 -5.67 14.68
N LEU A 186 -17.27 -6.53 14.47
CA LEU A 186 -17.14 -7.98 14.62
C LEU A 186 -16.57 -8.56 13.33
N ALA A 187 -15.26 -8.41 13.11
CA ALA A 187 -14.62 -9.03 11.95
C ALA A 187 -14.63 -10.56 12.10
N THR A 188 -15.21 -11.27 11.16
CA THR A 188 -15.31 -12.73 11.14
C THR A 188 -14.24 -13.40 10.28
N GLY A 189 -13.40 -12.60 9.60
CA GLY A 189 -12.37 -13.07 8.68
C GLY A 189 -11.34 -11.99 8.35
N ILE A 190 -10.65 -12.15 7.22
CA ILE A 190 -9.74 -11.15 6.70
C ILE A 190 -10.54 -9.91 6.31
N THR A 191 -10.17 -8.76 6.88
CA THR A 191 -10.61 -7.44 6.43
C THR A 191 -9.63 -6.94 5.35
N ASN A 192 -9.57 -5.65 5.09
CA ASN A 192 -8.57 -5.09 4.18
C ASN A 192 -7.15 -5.29 4.72
N CYS A 193 -6.22 -5.71 3.85
CA CYS A 193 -4.81 -5.89 4.20
C CYS A 193 -4.22 -4.66 4.88
N ASP A 194 -4.52 -3.48 4.37
CA ASP A 194 -4.06 -2.21 4.93
C ASP A 194 -4.58 -1.96 6.35
N ILE A 195 -5.82 -2.36 6.67
CA ILE A 195 -6.39 -2.28 8.02
C ILE A 195 -5.64 -3.22 8.96
N ILE A 196 -5.39 -4.47 8.54
CA ILE A 196 -4.65 -5.45 9.35
C ILE A 196 -3.25 -4.93 9.66
N ILE A 197 -2.57 -4.41 8.64
CA ILE A 197 -1.21 -3.87 8.78
C ILE A 197 -1.22 -2.62 9.67
N LYS A 198 -2.14 -1.67 9.45
CA LYS A 198 -2.30 -0.48 10.30
C LYS A 198 -2.51 -0.84 11.77
N ASN A 199 -3.37 -1.80 12.04
CA ASN A 199 -3.65 -2.23 13.40
C ASN A 199 -2.45 -2.91 14.05
N THR A 200 -1.69 -3.71 13.29
CA THR A 200 -0.42 -4.27 13.76
C THR A 200 0.57 -3.18 14.12
N GLN A 201 0.70 -2.15 13.27
CA GLN A 201 1.54 -0.99 13.54
C GLN A 201 1.12 -0.28 14.82
N GLN A 202 -0.19 -0.09 15.02
CA GLN A 202 -0.73 0.54 16.23
C GLN A 202 -0.40 -0.28 17.49
N LEU A 203 -0.58 -1.60 17.45
CA LEU A 203 -0.23 -2.48 18.57
C LEU A 203 1.27 -2.43 18.92
N ILE A 204 2.15 -2.30 17.91
CA ILE A 204 3.58 -2.12 18.12
C ILE A 204 3.87 -0.76 18.79
N LEU A 205 3.25 0.32 18.31
CA LEU A 205 3.41 1.67 18.86
C LEU A 205 2.95 1.74 20.33
N GLU A 206 1.86 1.04 20.66
CA GLU A 206 1.34 0.90 22.02
C GLU A 206 2.12 -0.11 22.88
N LYS A 207 3.20 -0.70 22.36
CA LYS A 207 4.04 -1.71 23.03
C LYS A 207 3.27 -2.98 23.46
N LYS A 208 2.17 -3.29 22.79
CA LYS A 208 1.33 -4.47 23.04
C LYS A 208 1.87 -5.74 22.38
N ILE A 209 2.66 -5.59 21.32
CA ILE A 209 3.33 -6.70 20.62
C ILE A 209 4.79 -6.34 20.31
N ASN A 210 5.57 -7.35 19.93
CA ASN A 210 7.00 -7.20 19.65
C ASN A 210 7.26 -6.20 18.51
N PRO A 211 8.14 -5.20 18.70
CA PRO A 211 8.47 -4.21 17.67
C PRO A 211 9.10 -4.80 16.39
N ASN A 212 9.66 -6.01 16.48
CA ASN A 212 10.23 -6.70 15.32
C ASN A 212 9.18 -7.48 14.49
N THR A 213 7.92 -7.52 14.94
CA THR A 213 6.82 -8.14 14.16
C THR A 213 6.71 -7.51 12.80
N LEU A 214 6.76 -6.17 12.72
CA LEU A 214 6.79 -5.42 11.48
C LEU A 214 7.65 -4.17 11.64
N ILE A 215 8.55 -3.89 10.70
CA ILE A 215 9.35 -2.68 10.66
C ILE A 215 8.90 -1.86 9.45
N TRP A 216 8.38 -0.67 9.70
CA TRP A 216 7.89 0.21 8.63
C TRP A 216 8.37 1.64 8.79
N TYR A 217 8.35 2.35 7.68
CA TYR A 217 8.57 3.79 7.63
C TYR A 217 7.60 4.42 6.63
N CYS A 218 7.24 5.67 6.87
CA CYS A 218 6.37 6.44 5.98
C CYS A 218 7.09 7.70 5.53
N TRP A 219 7.05 7.97 4.24
CA TRP A 219 7.42 9.27 3.72
C TRP A 219 6.28 10.24 3.99
N ASN A 220 6.55 11.30 4.72
CA ASN A 220 5.62 12.37 4.93
C ASN A 220 6.02 13.56 4.10
N GLY A 221 5.07 14.08 3.38
CA GLY A 221 5.31 15.11 2.43
C GLY A 221 5.66 16.46 3.00
N THR A 222 5.97 17.30 2.06
CA THR A 222 6.26 18.69 2.26
C THR A 222 5.00 19.50 2.53
N LYS A 223 5.17 20.67 3.12
CA LYS A 223 4.16 21.71 3.28
C LYS A 223 3.46 21.93 1.93
N ASN A 224 2.16 21.88 1.84
CA ASN A 224 1.35 22.14 0.65
C ASN A 224 0.97 20.95 -0.24
N GLN A 225 0.96 19.73 0.25
CA GLN A 225 0.38 18.62 -0.53
C GLN A 225 -1.09 18.85 -0.89
N CYS A 226 -1.85 19.51 -0.01
CA CYS A 226 -3.22 19.92 -0.30
C CYS A 226 -3.30 21.02 -1.37
N GLU A 227 -2.25 21.84 -1.55
CA GLU A 227 -2.20 22.89 -2.57
C GLU A 227 -1.69 22.38 -3.92
N TYR A 228 -0.80 21.37 -3.93
CA TYR A 228 -0.31 20.78 -5.17
C TYR A 228 -1.38 20.01 -5.94
N ASN A 229 -2.31 19.42 -5.26
CA ASN A 229 -3.33 18.63 -5.92
C ASN A 229 -4.36 19.47 -6.70
N LYS A 230 -4.39 20.82 -6.60
CA LYS A 230 -5.39 21.71 -7.25
C LYS A 230 -6.80 21.07 -7.39
N LEU A 231 -7.00 19.97 -6.69
CA LEU A 231 -8.25 19.27 -6.58
C LEU A 231 -9.13 20.10 -5.68
N PRO A 232 -10.40 20.29 -6.00
CA PRO A 232 -11.31 21.01 -5.15
C PRO A 232 -11.19 20.42 -3.75
N LEU A 233 -10.83 21.25 -2.78
CA LEU A 233 -10.84 20.93 -1.36
C LEU A 233 -12.20 20.29 -1.06
N ILE A 234 -12.23 18.97 -1.02
CA ILE A 234 -13.37 18.28 -0.46
C ILE A 234 -13.35 18.67 1.00
N THR A 235 -14.28 19.50 1.37
CA THR A 235 -14.40 20.27 2.63
C THR A 235 -14.60 19.43 3.88
N ASN A 236 -14.10 18.22 3.95
CA ASN A 236 -14.05 17.41 5.16
C ASN A 236 -12.66 16.75 5.30
N SER A 237 -11.69 17.55 5.64
CA SER A 237 -10.71 17.48 6.73
C SER A 237 -9.96 16.17 6.98
N SER A 238 -9.62 15.38 6.02
CA SER A 238 -8.50 14.46 6.20
C SER A 238 -7.53 14.69 5.06
N CYS A 239 -6.28 15.03 5.36
CA CYS A 239 -5.20 14.99 4.40
C CYS A 239 -5.01 13.54 3.97
N ARG A 240 -5.83 13.08 3.01
CA ARG A 240 -5.94 11.68 2.63
C ARG A 240 -4.75 11.18 1.83
N ASN A 241 -3.95 12.06 1.28
CA ASN A 241 -2.79 11.69 0.46
C ASN A 241 -1.55 12.41 0.98
N THR A 242 -0.69 11.67 1.65
CA THR A 242 0.62 12.16 2.10
C THR A 242 1.74 11.33 1.47
N GLY A 243 2.96 11.84 1.48
CA GLY A 243 4.09 11.20 0.81
C GLY A 243 4.40 11.84 -0.54
N LEU A 244 5.00 11.11 -1.44
CA LEU A 244 5.41 11.58 -2.78
C LEU A 244 4.68 10.86 -3.92
N VAL A 245 3.82 9.92 -3.60
CA VAL A 245 2.97 9.20 -4.57
C VAL A 245 1.53 9.25 -4.07
N PHE A 246 0.63 9.68 -4.91
CA PHE A 246 -0.77 9.96 -4.57
C PHE A 246 -1.69 9.07 -5.39
N GLN A 247 -2.91 8.84 -4.88
CA GLN A 247 -3.99 8.32 -5.72
C GLN A 247 -4.57 9.44 -6.59
N ASN A 248 -4.89 9.11 -7.82
CA ASN A 248 -5.54 10.04 -8.74
C ASN A 248 -7.05 10.02 -8.49
N ASP A 249 -7.55 11.01 -7.76
CA ASP A 249 -8.97 11.11 -7.39
C ASP A 249 -9.91 11.33 -8.60
N ASN A 250 -9.38 11.56 -9.80
CA ASN A 250 -10.17 11.60 -11.03
C ASN A 250 -10.69 10.21 -11.45
N PHE A 251 -10.15 9.14 -10.89
CA PHE A 251 -10.60 7.77 -11.13
C PHE A 251 -11.58 7.30 -10.05
N VAL A 252 -12.61 6.61 -10.48
CA VAL A 252 -13.54 5.95 -9.54
C VAL A 252 -12.81 4.84 -8.81
N SER A 253 -12.86 4.84 -7.47
CA SER A 253 -12.24 3.78 -6.68
C SER A 253 -12.92 2.43 -6.94
N LEU A 254 -12.14 1.44 -7.36
CA LEU A 254 -12.62 0.08 -7.59
C LEU A 254 -12.96 -0.66 -6.29
N SER A 255 -12.51 -0.17 -5.14
CA SER A 255 -12.84 -0.75 -3.83
C SER A 255 -14.32 -0.56 -3.45
N LYS A 256 -15.05 0.31 -4.15
CA LYS A 256 -16.47 0.58 -3.90
C LYS A 256 -17.43 -0.31 -4.71
N ILE A 257 -16.90 -1.12 -5.60
CA ILE A 257 -17.62 -2.14 -6.37
C ILE A 257 -17.68 -3.43 -5.55
#